data_f8efc5c2af168da9796e28e87d570872
#
_entry.id   f8efc5c2af168da9796e28e87d570872
#
_cell.length_a   1.000
_cell.length_b   1.000
_cell.length_c   1.000
_cell.angle_alpha   90.00
_cell.angle_beta   90.00
_cell.angle_gamma   90.00
#
_symmetry.space_group_name_H-M   'P 1'
#
loop_
_entity.id
_entity.type
_entity.pdbx_description
1 polymer ?
#
loop_
_entity_poly.entity_id
_entity_poly.type
_entity_poly.pdbx_seq_one_letter_code
_entity_poly.pdbx_strand_id
1 'polypeptide(L)'
;MLSNNLLIPYGFIGSLENSSQEKNNKRIVISRKIGIFSLIILAYAIYRLFILDYSLVSIGLVSFVIIAQLAPSFFGALFWKRGSKSGAVTGIILGFLSCFYTLLIPYGIGITKSTSLFIQEGPWGIVFLKPFELFGLDYLEPIPHAVFWSLLINILSYLAISVSFNGNYRERNY
;
A
#
# COMPACT_ATOMS: atom_id res chain seq x y z
N MET A 1 -8.62 -16.32 -1.28
CA MET A 1 -9.22 -14.99 -1.00
C MET A 1 -9.43 -14.18 -2.26
N LEU A 2 -8.43 -13.97 -3.11
CA LEU A 2 -8.51 -13.14 -4.33
C LEU A 2 -9.65 -13.55 -5.28
N SER A 3 -9.84 -14.84 -5.55
CA SER A 3 -10.91 -15.30 -6.45
C SER A 3 -12.32 -15.13 -5.86
N ASN A 4 -12.50 -15.34 -4.57
CA ASN A 4 -13.82 -15.25 -3.96
C ASN A 4 -14.26 -13.82 -3.63
N ASN A 5 -13.31 -12.95 -3.29
CA ASN A 5 -13.62 -11.60 -2.82
C ASN A 5 -13.44 -10.51 -3.88
N LEU A 6 -12.71 -10.79 -4.96
CA LEU A 6 -12.47 -9.85 -6.05
C LEU A 6 -13.03 -10.34 -7.39
N LEU A 7 -12.64 -11.53 -7.84
CA LEU A 7 -12.97 -11.98 -9.20
C LEU A 7 -14.44 -12.34 -9.38
N ILE A 8 -15.09 -12.91 -8.36
CA ILE A 8 -16.51 -13.28 -8.43
C ILE A 8 -17.42 -12.05 -8.29
N PRO A 9 -17.28 -11.18 -7.26
CA PRO A 9 -18.20 -10.05 -7.07
C PRO A 9 -18.09 -8.99 -8.17
N TYR A 10 -16.93 -8.82 -8.79
CA TYR A 10 -16.72 -7.83 -9.86
C TYR A 10 -16.97 -8.37 -11.28
N GLY A 11 -17.53 -9.58 -11.42
CA GLY A 11 -17.97 -10.13 -12.69
C GLY A 11 -16.84 -10.56 -13.66
N PHE A 12 -15.60 -10.61 -13.18
CA PHE A 12 -14.47 -11.13 -13.98
C PHE A 12 -14.62 -12.62 -14.31
N ILE A 13 -15.39 -13.33 -13.47
CA ILE A 13 -15.85 -14.69 -13.74
C ILE A 13 -17.36 -14.55 -13.85
N GLY A 14 -17.88 -14.56 -15.09
CA GLY A 14 -19.28 -14.26 -15.41
C GLY A 14 -20.29 -14.96 -14.49
N SER A 15 -21.46 -14.35 -14.32
CA SER A 15 -22.52 -14.75 -13.38
C SER A 15 -22.80 -16.25 -13.46
N LEU A 16 -22.72 -16.88 -12.28
CA LEU A 16 -22.75 -18.32 -12.08
C LEU A 16 -24.16 -18.95 -12.30
N GLU A 17 -25.10 -18.17 -12.80
CA GLU A 17 -26.52 -18.48 -12.73
C GLU A 17 -27.00 -19.60 -13.68
N ASN A 18 -26.22 -19.98 -14.72
CA ASN A 18 -26.69 -20.94 -15.74
C ASN A 18 -25.69 -22.02 -16.18
N SER A 19 -24.66 -22.33 -15.40
CA SER A 19 -23.73 -23.40 -15.79
C SER A 19 -23.68 -24.49 -14.69
N SER A 20 -23.58 -25.77 -15.11
CA SER A 20 -23.45 -26.90 -14.19
C SER A 20 -22.38 -26.66 -13.13
N GLN A 21 -22.62 -26.98 -11.87
CA GLN A 21 -21.71 -26.76 -10.72
C GLN A 21 -20.27 -27.23 -10.97
N GLU A 22 -20.10 -28.31 -11.73
CA GLU A 22 -18.80 -28.87 -12.07
C GLU A 22 -17.96 -27.90 -12.95
N LYS A 23 -18.60 -27.23 -13.91
CA LYS A 23 -17.94 -26.27 -14.81
C LYS A 23 -17.51 -24.99 -14.05
N ASN A 24 -18.31 -24.58 -13.08
CA ASN A 24 -18.02 -23.46 -12.21
C ASN A 24 -16.84 -23.76 -11.27
N ASN A 25 -16.79 -24.96 -10.67
CA ASN A 25 -15.69 -25.38 -9.81
C ASN A 25 -14.36 -25.41 -10.60
N LYS A 26 -14.33 -25.91 -11.83
CA LYS A 26 -13.15 -25.90 -12.68
C LYS A 26 -12.67 -24.46 -12.99
N ARG A 27 -13.57 -23.54 -13.30
CA ARG A 27 -13.23 -22.12 -13.53
C ARG A 27 -12.64 -21.46 -12.29
N ILE A 28 -13.20 -21.69 -11.09
CA ILE A 28 -12.68 -21.17 -9.84
C ILE A 28 -11.26 -21.69 -9.56
N VAL A 29 -11.02 -22.97 -9.79
CA VAL A 29 -9.69 -23.58 -9.60
C VAL A 29 -8.67 -22.99 -10.58
N ILE A 30 -9.04 -22.83 -11.85
CA ILE A 30 -8.16 -22.23 -12.86
C ILE A 30 -7.84 -20.77 -12.51
N SER A 31 -8.85 -20.00 -12.11
CA SER A 31 -8.68 -18.60 -11.69
C SER A 31 -7.73 -18.47 -10.49
N ARG A 32 -7.83 -19.39 -9.51
CA ARG A 32 -6.88 -19.43 -8.39
C ARG A 32 -5.45 -19.72 -8.83
N LYS A 33 -5.26 -20.68 -9.74
CA LYS A 33 -3.92 -21.00 -10.29
C LYS A 33 -3.34 -19.82 -11.06
N ILE A 34 -4.12 -19.18 -11.91
CA ILE A 34 -3.70 -17.98 -12.65
C ILE A 34 -3.32 -16.86 -11.67
N GLY A 35 -4.13 -16.62 -10.64
CA GLY A 35 -3.83 -15.61 -9.62
C GLY A 35 -2.53 -15.87 -8.88
N ILE A 36 -2.27 -17.11 -8.48
CA ILE A 36 -1.00 -17.49 -7.82
C ILE A 36 0.18 -17.27 -8.78
N PHE A 37 0.06 -17.74 -10.03
CA PHE A 37 1.12 -17.61 -11.02
C PHE A 37 1.42 -16.14 -11.36
N SER A 38 0.36 -15.32 -11.48
CA SER A 38 0.48 -13.87 -11.67
C SER A 38 1.22 -13.19 -10.51
N LEU A 39 0.91 -13.56 -9.26
CA LEU A 39 1.62 -13.02 -8.09
C LEU A 39 3.09 -13.42 -8.06
N ILE A 40 3.43 -14.65 -8.43
CA ILE A 40 4.83 -15.12 -8.51
C ILE A 40 5.60 -14.34 -9.58
N ILE A 41 5.00 -14.15 -10.78
CA ILE A 41 5.62 -13.37 -11.85
C ILE A 41 5.81 -11.92 -11.40
N LEU A 42 4.80 -11.32 -10.76
CA LEU A 42 4.88 -9.95 -10.26
C LEU A 42 5.98 -9.81 -9.21
N ALA A 43 6.05 -10.74 -8.25
CA ALA A 43 7.10 -10.76 -7.23
C ALA A 43 8.49 -10.89 -7.85
N TYR A 44 8.65 -11.77 -8.85
CA TYR A 44 9.90 -11.93 -9.58
C TYR A 44 10.28 -10.67 -10.37
N ALA A 45 9.31 -10.03 -11.02
CA ALA A 45 9.54 -8.78 -11.75
C ALA A 45 9.97 -7.65 -10.80
N ILE A 46 9.32 -7.50 -9.64
CA ILE A 46 9.71 -6.53 -8.61
C ILE A 46 11.12 -6.82 -8.12
N TYR A 47 11.44 -8.09 -7.83
CA TYR A 47 12.77 -8.49 -7.42
C TYR A 47 13.84 -8.10 -8.47
N ARG A 48 13.59 -8.41 -9.73
CA ARG A 48 14.52 -8.11 -10.84
C ARG A 48 14.71 -6.61 -11.09
N LEU A 49 13.66 -5.81 -10.90
CA LEU A 49 13.68 -4.37 -11.19
C LEU A 49 14.23 -3.54 -10.03
N PHE A 50 14.00 -3.97 -8.77
CA PHE A 50 14.20 -3.11 -7.61
C PHE A 50 15.16 -3.66 -6.54
N ILE A 51 15.52 -4.95 -6.55
CA ILE A 51 16.03 -5.58 -5.33
C ILE A 51 17.38 -6.31 -5.54
N LEU A 52 17.93 -6.34 -6.75
CA LEU A 52 19.12 -7.16 -7.08
C LEU A 52 20.34 -6.90 -6.21
N ASP A 53 20.50 -5.68 -5.69
CA ASP A 53 21.70 -5.24 -4.96
C ASP A 53 21.49 -5.13 -3.43
N TYR A 54 20.31 -5.53 -2.91
CA TYR A 54 19.98 -5.36 -1.50
C TYR A 54 20.07 -6.66 -0.68
N SER A 55 20.42 -6.51 0.60
CA SER A 55 20.48 -7.67 1.51
C SER A 55 19.06 -8.23 1.76
N LEU A 56 18.99 -9.53 2.01
CA LEU A 56 17.74 -10.22 2.37
C LEU A 56 17.06 -9.59 3.59
N VAL A 57 17.84 -9.09 4.53
CA VAL A 57 17.37 -8.42 5.74
C VAL A 57 16.64 -7.12 5.38
N SER A 58 17.22 -6.30 4.50
CA SER A 58 16.59 -5.05 4.03
C SER A 58 15.27 -5.31 3.32
N ILE A 59 15.22 -6.34 2.47
CA ILE A 59 13.98 -6.76 1.78
C ILE A 59 12.91 -7.17 2.79
N GLY A 60 13.28 -7.93 3.81
CA GLY A 60 12.40 -8.33 4.90
C GLY A 60 11.84 -7.12 5.66
N LEU A 61 12.70 -6.18 6.05
CA LEU A 61 12.29 -4.96 6.75
C LEU A 61 11.34 -4.10 5.92
N VAL A 62 11.62 -3.90 4.63
CA VAL A 62 10.72 -3.17 3.71
C VAL A 62 9.35 -3.85 3.63
N SER A 63 9.32 -5.18 3.57
CA SER A 63 8.06 -5.94 3.57
C SER A 63 7.25 -5.70 4.85
N PHE A 64 7.90 -5.65 6.02
CA PHE A 64 7.24 -5.32 7.28
C PHE A 64 6.69 -3.89 7.29
N VAL A 65 7.40 -2.92 6.74
CA VAL A 65 6.91 -1.53 6.62
C VAL A 65 5.63 -1.46 5.79
N ILE A 66 5.58 -2.21 4.69
CA ILE A 66 4.40 -2.28 3.82
C ILE A 66 3.20 -2.90 4.57
N ILE A 67 3.42 -4.00 5.28
CA ILE A 67 2.36 -4.66 6.07
C ILE A 67 1.89 -3.77 7.23
N ALA A 68 2.80 -3.03 7.86
CA ALA A 68 2.48 -2.11 8.95
C ALA A 68 1.48 -1.02 8.57
N GLN A 69 1.32 -0.71 7.26
CA GLN A 69 0.31 0.24 6.79
C GLN A 69 -1.14 -0.24 7.04
N LEU A 70 -1.35 -1.52 7.29
CA LEU A 70 -2.67 -2.04 7.67
C LEU A 70 -3.00 -1.81 9.15
N ALA A 71 -1.99 -1.59 10.00
CA ALA A 71 -2.15 -1.50 11.45
C ALA A 71 -3.09 -0.37 11.90
N PRO A 72 -3.01 0.89 11.40
CA PRO A 72 -3.91 1.95 11.83
C PRO A 72 -5.38 1.62 11.56
N SER A 73 -5.68 1.07 10.40
CA SER A 73 -7.04 0.67 10.02
C SER A 73 -7.54 -0.50 10.85
N PHE A 74 -6.67 -1.47 11.15
CA PHE A 74 -7.01 -2.63 11.98
C PHE A 74 -7.32 -2.22 13.42
N PHE A 75 -6.41 -1.49 14.06
CA PHE A 75 -6.63 -0.99 15.42
C PHE A 75 -7.79 0.02 15.49
N GLY A 76 -7.92 0.87 14.48
CA GLY A 76 -9.05 1.78 14.39
C GLY A 76 -10.39 1.07 14.31
N ALA A 77 -10.48 -0.03 13.57
CA ALA A 77 -11.71 -0.84 13.49
C ALA A 77 -12.04 -1.52 14.83
N LEU A 78 -11.02 -1.90 15.63
CA LEU A 78 -11.23 -2.56 16.92
C LEU A 78 -11.59 -1.58 18.04
N PHE A 79 -10.91 -0.44 18.11
CA PHE A 79 -10.99 0.44 19.28
C PHE A 79 -11.80 1.72 19.01
N TRP A 80 -11.97 2.13 17.78
CA TRP A 80 -12.62 3.39 17.45
C TRP A 80 -13.94 3.24 16.72
N LYS A 81 -15.04 3.36 17.45
CA LYS A 81 -16.43 3.21 16.97
C LYS A 81 -16.82 4.20 15.83
N ARG A 82 -16.08 5.28 15.66
CA ARG A 82 -16.30 6.29 14.60
C ARG A 82 -15.45 6.06 13.35
N GLY A 83 -14.64 5.00 13.31
CA GLY A 83 -13.87 4.65 12.13
C GLY A 83 -14.75 4.39 10.92
N SER A 84 -14.44 5.01 9.78
CA SER A 84 -15.18 4.82 8.53
C SER A 84 -14.41 3.92 7.57
N LYS A 85 -15.14 3.17 6.72
CA LYS A 85 -14.55 2.37 5.66
C LYS A 85 -13.74 3.23 4.68
N SER A 86 -14.25 4.41 4.33
CA SER A 86 -13.57 5.36 3.44
C SER A 86 -12.27 5.86 4.06
N GLY A 87 -12.29 6.21 5.36
CA GLY A 87 -11.09 6.60 6.09
C GLY A 87 -10.02 5.50 6.11
N ALA A 88 -10.41 4.25 6.35
CA ALA A 88 -9.48 3.12 6.35
C ALA A 88 -8.82 2.93 4.97
N VAL A 89 -9.59 2.94 3.90
CA VAL A 89 -9.08 2.77 2.53
C VAL A 89 -8.14 3.92 2.14
N THR A 90 -8.54 5.16 2.40
CA THR A 90 -7.70 6.33 2.07
C THR A 90 -6.44 6.41 2.92
N GLY A 91 -6.53 6.07 4.22
CA GLY A 91 -5.37 5.98 5.10
C GLY A 91 -4.34 4.99 4.57
N ILE A 92 -4.77 3.77 4.23
CA ILE A 92 -3.90 2.74 3.65
C ILE A 92 -3.28 3.22 2.33
N ILE A 93 -4.07 3.80 1.42
CA ILE A 93 -3.57 4.26 0.12
C ILE A 93 -2.53 5.37 0.30
N LEU A 94 -2.81 6.40 1.10
CA LEU A 94 -1.90 7.52 1.32
C LEU A 94 -0.63 7.10 2.09
N GLY A 95 -0.78 6.21 3.09
CA GLY A 95 0.36 5.63 3.79
C GLY A 95 1.24 4.80 2.86
N PHE A 96 0.64 3.99 1.98
CA PHE A 96 1.36 3.20 0.99
C PHE A 96 2.08 4.09 -0.04
N LEU A 97 1.42 5.14 -0.55
CA LEU A 97 2.03 6.10 -1.47
C LEU A 97 3.21 6.83 -0.83
N SER A 98 3.08 7.23 0.44
CA SER A 98 4.18 7.83 1.20
C SER A 98 5.35 6.86 1.38
N CYS A 99 5.08 5.61 1.74
CA CYS A 99 6.10 4.57 1.84
C CYS A 99 6.78 4.30 0.49
N PHE A 100 6.01 4.28 -0.60
CA PHE A 100 6.53 4.13 -1.95
C PHE A 100 7.47 5.28 -2.32
N TYR A 101 7.07 6.51 -1.99
CA TYR A 101 7.87 7.69 -2.26
C TYR A 101 9.18 7.71 -1.45
N THR A 102 9.14 7.45 -0.15
CA THR A 102 10.30 7.58 0.75
C THR A 102 11.25 6.40 0.68
N LEU A 103 10.77 5.20 0.32
CA LEU A 103 11.56 3.99 0.37
C LEU A 103 11.73 3.35 -1.02
N LEU A 104 10.63 3.01 -1.70
CA LEU A 104 10.70 2.22 -2.93
C LEU A 104 11.30 3.00 -4.10
N ILE A 105 10.99 4.28 -4.26
CA ILE A 105 11.57 5.09 -5.33
C ILE A 105 13.10 5.20 -5.18
N PRO A 106 13.66 5.64 -4.05
CA PRO A 106 15.11 5.75 -3.89
C PRO A 106 15.83 4.41 -4.01
N TYR A 107 15.23 3.34 -3.49
CA TYR A 107 15.80 2.00 -3.56
C TYR A 107 15.63 1.34 -4.94
N GLY A 108 14.58 1.67 -5.69
CA GLY A 108 14.24 1.04 -6.96
C GLY A 108 14.90 1.66 -8.18
N ILE A 109 15.13 2.95 -8.15
CA ILE A 109 15.80 3.65 -9.24
C ILE A 109 17.30 3.58 -8.94
N GLY A 110 18.00 2.56 -9.45
CA GLY A 110 19.44 2.38 -9.25
C GLY A 110 20.21 3.70 -9.35
N ILE A 111 21.31 3.85 -8.62
CA ILE A 111 22.07 5.10 -8.44
C ILE A 111 22.65 5.57 -9.78
N THR A 112 21.82 6.18 -10.61
CA THR A 112 22.22 6.97 -11.76
C THR A 112 22.51 8.43 -11.33
N LYS A 113 23.28 9.17 -12.09
CA LYS A 113 23.57 10.61 -11.78
C LYS A 113 22.30 11.45 -11.58
N SER A 114 21.24 11.18 -12.34
CA SER A 114 19.95 11.87 -12.20
C SER A 114 19.23 11.52 -10.90
N THR A 115 19.39 10.31 -10.41
CA THR A 115 18.79 9.82 -9.15
C THR A 115 19.51 10.39 -7.94
N SER A 116 20.84 10.61 -8.03
CA SER A 116 21.59 11.25 -6.94
C SER A 116 21.14 12.71 -6.72
N LEU A 117 20.82 13.44 -7.77
CA LEU A 117 20.26 14.79 -7.67
C LEU A 117 18.87 14.79 -7.02
N PHE A 118 18.00 13.85 -7.41
CA PHE A 118 16.67 13.70 -6.82
C PHE A 118 16.73 13.37 -5.31
N ILE A 119 17.68 12.54 -4.91
CA ILE A 119 17.86 12.17 -3.49
C ILE A 119 18.49 13.34 -2.71
N GLN A 120 19.45 14.07 -3.30
CA GLN A 120 20.19 15.13 -2.63
C GLN A 120 19.45 16.47 -2.58
N GLU A 121 18.75 16.83 -3.64
CA GLU A 121 18.10 18.14 -3.78
C GLU A 121 16.57 18.05 -3.62
N GLY A 122 16.01 16.84 -3.66
CA GLY A 122 14.58 16.60 -3.67
C GLY A 122 13.93 16.83 -5.06
N PRO A 123 12.65 16.46 -5.24
CA PRO A 123 11.93 16.74 -6.47
C PRO A 123 11.81 18.24 -6.68
N TRP A 124 12.12 18.69 -7.89
CA TRP A 124 12.14 20.12 -8.30
C TRP A 124 13.03 21.04 -7.46
N GLY A 125 14.08 20.49 -6.79
CA GLY A 125 14.98 21.28 -5.95
C GLY A 125 14.39 21.70 -4.59
N ILE A 126 13.31 21.08 -4.16
CA ILE A 126 12.67 21.36 -2.86
C ILE A 126 13.31 20.49 -1.78
N VAL A 127 14.21 21.09 -1.00
CA VAL A 127 14.97 20.40 0.05
C VAL A 127 14.08 19.70 1.10
N PHE A 128 12.91 20.26 1.44
CA PHE A 128 11.97 19.68 2.38
C PHE A 128 11.31 18.38 1.91
N LEU A 129 11.37 18.08 0.61
CA LEU A 129 10.80 16.89 0.00
C LEU A 129 11.83 15.82 -0.32
N LYS A 130 13.03 15.89 0.24
CA LYS A 130 14.03 14.83 0.07
C LYS A 130 13.49 13.50 0.59
N PRO A 131 13.56 12.41 -0.19
CA PRO A 131 12.94 11.13 0.21
C PRO A 131 13.46 10.56 1.53
N PHE A 132 14.76 10.77 1.84
CA PHE A 132 15.39 10.28 3.07
C PHE A 132 15.44 11.28 4.21
N GLU A 133 15.12 12.56 3.97
CA GLU A 133 15.24 13.67 4.92
C GLU A 133 13.98 14.56 4.88
N LEU A 134 12.77 13.96 4.79
CA LEU A 134 11.52 14.70 4.76
C LEU A 134 11.42 15.64 5.97
N PHE A 135 11.15 16.91 5.68
CA PHE A 135 11.04 17.99 6.68
C PHE A 135 12.28 18.17 7.58
N GLY A 136 13.49 17.76 7.11
CA GLY A 136 14.74 17.97 7.83
C GLY A 136 15.02 16.95 8.93
N LEU A 137 14.37 15.80 8.93
CA LEU A 137 14.70 14.69 9.84
C LEU A 137 15.82 13.84 9.26
N ASP A 138 17.06 14.33 9.37
CA ASP A 138 18.27 13.71 8.83
C ASP A 138 18.92 12.67 9.75
N TYR A 139 18.52 12.63 11.03
CA TYR A 139 19.08 11.73 12.05
C TYR A 139 18.50 10.32 12.03
N LEU A 140 17.45 10.06 11.21
CA LEU A 140 16.83 8.74 11.09
C LEU A 140 17.41 7.99 9.89
N GLU A 141 17.70 6.69 10.09
CA GLU A 141 17.98 5.81 8.97
C GLU A 141 16.80 5.74 7.98
N PRO A 142 17.03 5.44 6.69
CA PRO A 142 15.97 5.47 5.64
C PRO A 142 14.73 4.65 5.98
N ILE A 143 14.89 3.45 6.58
CA ILE A 143 13.76 2.57 6.89
C ILE A 143 12.92 3.11 8.06
N PRO A 144 13.47 3.45 9.25
CA PRO A 144 12.73 4.11 10.32
C PRO A 144 12.07 5.42 9.89
N HIS A 145 12.74 6.23 9.08
CA HIS A 145 12.22 7.47 8.51
C HIS A 145 10.96 7.21 7.66
N ALA A 146 11.02 6.23 6.77
CA ALA A 146 9.88 5.85 5.93
C ALA A 146 8.71 5.30 6.76
N VAL A 147 8.98 4.48 7.78
CA VAL A 147 7.96 3.98 8.73
C VAL A 147 7.25 5.13 9.42
N PHE A 148 8.02 6.07 9.97
CA PHE A 148 7.49 7.20 10.71
C PHE A 148 6.53 8.03 9.86
N TRP A 149 6.96 8.50 8.69
CA TRP A 149 6.16 9.36 7.83
C TRP A 149 4.97 8.64 7.21
N SER A 150 5.16 7.41 6.75
CA SER A 150 4.07 6.65 6.12
C SER A 150 2.96 6.30 7.12
N LEU A 151 3.30 5.89 8.34
CA LEU A 151 2.31 5.63 9.39
C LEU A 151 1.65 6.92 9.88
N LEU A 152 2.40 8.01 10.02
CA LEU A 152 1.85 9.31 10.42
C LEU A 152 0.80 9.79 9.41
N ILE A 153 1.13 9.77 8.12
CA ILE A 153 0.20 10.16 7.04
C ILE A 153 -1.00 9.22 7.00
N ASN A 154 -0.80 7.92 7.18
CA ASN A 154 -1.87 6.94 7.24
C ASN A 154 -2.84 7.24 8.37
N ILE A 155 -2.33 7.41 9.61
CA ILE A 155 -3.14 7.70 10.79
C ILE A 155 -3.90 9.02 10.62
N LEU A 156 -3.21 10.09 10.21
CA LEU A 156 -3.84 11.40 10.04
C LEU A 156 -4.94 11.39 8.98
N SER A 157 -4.71 10.75 7.83
CA SER A 157 -5.72 10.64 6.78
C SER A 157 -6.89 9.75 7.20
N TYR A 158 -6.63 8.64 7.91
CA TYR A 158 -7.68 7.80 8.46
C TYR A 158 -8.56 8.58 9.44
N LEU A 159 -7.96 9.31 10.38
CA LEU A 159 -8.67 10.13 11.36
C LEU A 159 -9.46 11.26 10.67
N ALA A 160 -8.82 12.04 9.81
CA ALA A 160 -9.43 13.19 9.14
C ALA A 160 -10.68 12.78 8.34
N ILE A 161 -10.56 11.73 7.54
CA ILE A 161 -11.66 11.27 6.69
C ILE A 161 -12.75 10.58 7.50
N SER A 162 -12.39 9.81 8.52
CA SER A 162 -13.40 9.17 9.37
C SER A 162 -14.23 10.19 10.15
N VAL A 163 -13.62 11.28 10.61
CA VAL A 163 -14.35 12.36 11.29
C VAL A 163 -15.26 13.11 10.31
N SER A 164 -14.76 13.43 9.11
CA SER A 164 -15.53 14.18 8.09
C SER A 164 -16.73 13.38 7.58
N PHE A 165 -16.58 12.09 7.34
CA PHE A 165 -17.69 11.25 6.85
C PHE A 165 -18.74 10.96 7.91
N ASN A 166 -18.38 10.85 9.19
CA ASN A 166 -19.36 10.69 10.27
C ASN A 166 -20.20 11.95 10.52
N GLY A 167 -19.69 13.15 10.24
CA GLY A 167 -20.44 14.40 10.29
C GLY A 167 -21.64 14.36 9.32
N ASN A 168 -21.39 13.94 8.08
CA ASN A 168 -22.43 13.88 7.03
C ASN A 168 -23.54 12.83 7.24
N TYR A 169 -23.28 11.77 8.00
CA TYR A 169 -24.32 10.78 8.37
C TYR A 169 -25.25 11.31 9.46
N ARG A 170 -24.77 12.15 10.35
CA ARG A 170 -25.57 12.75 11.42
C ARG A 170 -26.52 13.82 10.91
N GLU A 171 -26.08 14.64 9.95
CA GLU A 171 -26.91 15.72 9.37
C GLU A 171 -28.04 15.19 8.46
N ARG A 172 -27.95 13.97 7.94
CA ARG A 172 -28.99 13.37 7.08
C ARG A 172 -30.12 12.67 7.83
N ASN A 173 -30.01 12.50 9.14
CA ASN A 173 -30.99 11.78 9.97
C ASN A 173 -31.70 12.73 10.97
N TYR A 174 -31.65 14.01 10.75
CA TYR A 174 -32.50 15.05 11.33
C TYR A 174 -33.15 15.81 10.16
#